data_c93052ef37979e1c074aef7e9e62cf4d
#
_entry.id   c93052ef37979e1c074aef7e9e62cf4d
#
_cell.length_a   1.000
_cell.length_b   1.000
_cell.length_c   1.000
_cell.angle_alpha   90.00
_cell.angle_beta   90.00
_cell.angle_gamma   90.00
#
_symmetry.space_group_name_H-M   'P 1'
#
loop_
_entity.id
_entity.type
_entity.pdbx_description
1 polymer ?
#
loop_
_entity_poly.entity_id
_entity_poly.type
_entity_poly.pdbx_seq_one_letter_code
_entity_poly.pdbx_strand_id
1 'polypeptide(L)'
;MKKILLALFVVFAASTYSIAQSDNDPAYEAALKRMMKANGSDETFVVVIDQMIEMYKVQMPEISAEKWDKMGEVLRSQSIETLVEMLVPVYQKHLTIEDLESIIGFYNSPAGKKLGKATPFITQESMQVGQAWGQSLAGDIAKAIEKIAE
;
A
#
# COMPACT_ATOMS: atom_id res chain seq x y z
N MET A 1 -5.79 -34.89 -65.25
CA MET A 1 -6.38 -33.69 -64.63
C MET A 1 -6.27 -33.83 -63.12
N LYS A 2 -5.18 -33.35 -62.57
CA LYS A 2 -4.86 -33.49 -61.13
C LYS A 2 -5.31 -32.23 -60.40
N LYS A 3 -6.30 -32.33 -59.52
CA LYS A 3 -6.78 -31.25 -58.67
C LYS A 3 -5.80 -31.11 -57.48
N ILE A 4 -5.01 -30.04 -57.48
CA ILE A 4 -4.15 -29.68 -56.36
C ILE A 4 -5.02 -28.90 -55.40
N LEU A 5 -5.34 -29.52 -54.25
CA LEU A 5 -5.98 -28.85 -53.10
C LEU A 5 -4.87 -28.15 -52.29
N LEU A 6 -4.84 -26.83 -52.39
CA LEU A 6 -3.96 -25.99 -51.62
C LEU A 6 -4.59 -25.80 -50.22
N ALA A 7 -4.16 -26.56 -49.24
CA ALA A 7 -4.56 -26.40 -47.84
C ALA A 7 -3.79 -25.19 -47.26
N LEU A 8 -4.50 -24.07 -47.12
CA LEU A 8 -4.00 -22.88 -46.43
C LEU A 8 -4.01 -23.16 -44.92
N PHE A 9 -2.85 -23.46 -44.39
CA PHE A 9 -2.65 -23.65 -42.93
C PHE A 9 -2.54 -22.25 -42.30
N VAL A 10 -3.68 -21.70 -41.86
CA VAL A 10 -3.70 -20.47 -41.07
C VAL A 10 -3.19 -20.84 -39.68
N VAL A 11 -1.90 -20.60 -39.41
CA VAL A 11 -1.33 -20.64 -38.06
C VAL A 11 -1.88 -19.42 -37.31
N PHE A 12 -2.98 -19.63 -36.61
CA PHE A 12 -3.48 -18.70 -35.62
C PHE A 12 -2.51 -18.80 -34.42
N ALA A 13 -1.50 -17.95 -34.42
CA ALA A 13 -0.68 -17.73 -33.24
C ALA A 13 -1.59 -17.13 -32.15
N ALA A 14 -2.22 -18.02 -31.39
CA ALA A 14 -2.85 -17.64 -30.13
C ALA A 14 -1.74 -17.11 -29.24
N SER A 15 -1.56 -15.79 -29.26
CA SER A 15 -0.84 -15.10 -28.22
C SER A 15 -1.63 -15.32 -26.93
N THR A 16 -1.31 -16.40 -26.24
CA THR A 16 -1.70 -16.57 -24.86
C THR A 16 -1.02 -15.42 -24.10
N TYR A 17 -1.77 -14.32 -23.95
CA TYR A 17 -1.49 -13.43 -22.84
C TYR A 17 -1.65 -14.29 -21.59
N SER A 18 -0.56 -14.90 -21.16
CA SER A 18 -0.42 -15.31 -19.77
C SER A 18 -0.65 -14.03 -18.98
N ILE A 19 -1.87 -13.85 -18.48
CA ILE A 19 -2.06 -13.13 -17.24
C ILE A 19 -1.15 -13.94 -16.32
N ALA A 20 0.06 -13.43 -16.09
CA ALA A 20 0.94 -13.97 -15.07
C ALA A 20 0.08 -13.91 -13.82
N GLN A 21 -0.50 -15.04 -13.48
CA GLN A 21 -0.94 -15.34 -12.14
C GLN A 21 0.32 -15.03 -11.36
N SER A 22 0.31 -13.93 -10.64
CA SER A 22 1.39 -13.55 -9.75
C SER A 22 1.55 -14.77 -8.84
N ASP A 23 2.49 -15.66 -9.16
CA ASP A 23 2.98 -16.63 -8.20
C ASP A 23 3.63 -15.76 -7.13
N ASN A 24 2.80 -15.32 -6.18
CA ASN A 24 3.28 -14.63 -5.03
C ASN A 24 4.28 -15.57 -4.38
N ASP A 25 5.56 -15.25 -4.50
CA ASP A 25 6.60 -16.00 -3.81
C ASP A 25 6.28 -15.95 -2.31
N PRO A 26 5.92 -17.07 -1.67
CA PRO A 26 5.54 -17.09 -0.26
C PRO A 26 6.65 -16.56 0.65
N ALA A 27 7.91 -16.69 0.22
CA ALA A 27 9.05 -16.15 0.96
C ALA A 27 9.09 -14.62 0.88
N TYR A 28 8.81 -14.06 -0.29
CA TYR A 28 8.71 -12.61 -0.48
C TYR A 28 7.54 -12.02 0.32
N GLU A 29 6.37 -12.63 0.24
CA GLU A 29 5.18 -12.23 0.99
C GLU A 29 5.44 -12.21 2.50
N ALA A 30 6.04 -13.29 3.03
CA ALA A 30 6.42 -13.37 4.44
C ALA A 30 7.45 -12.29 4.84
N ALA A 31 8.41 -11.97 3.96
CA ALA A 31 9.37 -10.90 4.19
C ALA A 31 8.68 -9.52 4.16
N LEU A 32 7.79 -9.27 3.20
CA LEU A 32 7.03 -8.04 3.11
C LEU A 32 6.16 -7.82 4.37
N LYS A 33 5.45 -8.84 4.82
CA LYS A 33 4.65 -8.79 6.05
C LYS A 33 5.50 -8.46 7.28
N ARG A 34 6.70 -9.07 7.40
CA ARG A 34 7.64 -8.75 8.48
C ARG A 34 8.17 -7.31 8.39
N MET A 35 8.47 -6.84 7.20
CA MET A 35 8.92 -5.47 6.98
C MET A 35 7.85 -4.45 7.35
N MET A 36 6.60 -4.68 6.93
CA MET A 36 5.46 -3.83 7.29
C MET A 36 5.24 -3.77 8.80
N LYS A 37 5.39 -4.90 9.50
CA LYS A 37 5.34 -4.96 10.96
C LYS A 37 6.50 -4.22 11.60
N ALA A 38 7.71 -4.35 11.07
CA ALA A 38 8.90 -3.73 11.63
C ALA A 38 8.87 -2.19 11.53
N ASN A 39 8.30 -1.66 10.45
CA ASN A 39 8.18 -0.21 10.22
C ASN A 39 6.87 0.40 10.73
N GLY A 40 5.92 -0.41 11.23
CA GLY A 40 4.63 0.02 11.78
C GLY A 40 3.58 0.39 10.73
N SER A 41 3.79 0.08 9.45
CA SER A 41 2.79 0.38 8.42
C SER A 41 1.56 -0.50 8.52
N ASP A 42 1.67 -1.72 9.05
CA ASP A 42 0.53 -2.59 9.33
C ASP A 42 -0.42 -1.97 10.36
N GLU A 43 0.08 -1.33 11.41
CA GLU A 43 -0.73 -0.61 12.40
C GLU A 43 -1.54 0.54 11.76
N THR A 44 -0.97 1.21 10.75
CA THR A 44 -1.68 2.27 10.01
C THR A 44 -2.90 1.71 9.28
N PHE A 45 -2.78 0.54 8.65
CA PHE A 45 -3.91 -0.11 7.98
C PHE A 45 -4.95 -0.62 8.97
N VAL A 46 -4.55 -1.12 10.14
CA VAL A 46 -5.49 -1.48 11.22
C VAL A 46 -6.34 -0.28 11.62
N VAL A 47 -5.75 0.90 11.79
CA VAL A 47 -6.51 2.13 12.11
C VAL A 47 -7.56 2.43 11.03
N VAL A 48 -7.23 2.28 9.75
CA VAL A 48 -8.21 2.49 8.66
C VAL A 48 -9.35 1.49 8.73
N ILE A 49 -9.05 0.21 8.99
CA ILE A 49 -10.07 -0.85 9.15
C ILE A 49 -10.98 -0.52 10.34
N ASP A 50 -10.41 -0.10 11.48
CA ASP A 50 -11.18 0.26 12.66
C ASP A 50 -12.11 1.45 12.41
N GLN A 51 -11.64 2.48 11.71
CA GLN A 51 -12.49 3.61 11.31
C GLN A 51 -13.66 3.16 10.42
N MET A 52 -13.42 2.23 9.49
CA MET A 52 -14.50 1.65 8.67
C MET A 52 -15.50 0.87 9.53
N ILE A 53 -15.02 0.05 10.46
CA ILE A 53 -15.89 -0.71 11.39
C ILE A 53 -16.74 0.25 12.22
N GLU A 54 -16.16 1.30 12.79
CA GLU A 54 -16.90 2.30 13.56
C GLU A 54 -17.97 3.01 12.71
N MET A 55 -17.67 3.33 11.46
CA MET A 55 -18.66 3.91 10.55
C MET A 55 -19.84 2.96 10.31
N TYR A 56 -19.59 1.65 10.15
CA TYR A 56 -20.65 0.67 9.97
C TYR A 56 -21.43 0.39 11.27
N LYS A 57 -20.79 0.46 12.44
CA LYS A 57 -21.50 0.35 13.74
C LYS A 57 -22.60 1.41 13.87
N VAL A 58 -22.33 2.64 13.42
CA VAL A 58 -23.34 3.72 13.43
C VAL A 58 -24.52 3.42 12.50
N GLN A 59 -24.26 2.76 11.36
CA GLN A 59 -25.30 2.45 10.36
C GLN A 59 -26.12 1.19 10.71
N MET A 60 -25.58 0.31 11.54
CA MET A 60 -26.17 -0.98 11.91
C MET A 60 -26.29 -1.13 13.45
N PRO A 61 -27.10 -0.29 14.12
CA PRO A 61 -27.19 -0.27 15.57
C PRO A 61 -27.82 -1.54 16.18
N GLU A 62 -28.47 -2.38 15.36
CA GLU A 62 -29.04 -3.67 15.76
C GLU A 62 -28.00 -4.75 16.04
N ILE A 63 -26.74 -4.57 15.58
CA ILE A 63 -25.66 -5.52 15.82
C ILE A 63 -25.02 -5.22 17.17
N SER A 64 -24.99 -6.22 18.06
CA SER A 64 -24.39 -6.05 19.40
C SER A 64 -22.88 -5.79 19.35
N ALA A 65 -22.37 -5.08 20.36
CA ALA A 65 -20.93 -4.78 20.49
C ALA A 65 -20.06 -6.05 20.44
N GLU A 66 -20.49 -7.13 21.12
CA GLU A 66 -19.75 -8.40 21.11
C GLU A 66 -19.60 -9.00 19.69
N LYS A 67 -20.65 -8.88 18.87
CA LYS A 67 -20.59 -9.34 17.46
C LYS A 67 -19.64 -8.47 16.63
N TRP A 68 -19.68 -7.16 16.85
CA TRP A 68 -18.75 -6.23 16.20
C TRP A 68 -17.30 -6.52 16.58
N ASP A 69 -17.00 -6.81 17.85
CA ASP A 69 -15.65 -7.11 18.30
C ASP A 69 -15.11 -8.39 17.65
N LYS A 70 -15.90 -9.47 17.64
CA LYS A 70 -15.53 -10.72 16.97
C LYS A 70 -15.32 -10.53 15.45
N MET A 71 -16.21 -9.80 14.80
CA MET A 71 -16.09 -9.51 13.37
C MET A 71 -14.88 -8.62 13.10
N GLY A 72 -14.58 -7.64 13.95
CA GLY A 72 -13.45 -6.77 13.85
C GLY A 72 -12.11 -7.51 13.92
N GLU A 73 -11.97 -8.49 14.81
CA GLU A 73 -10.77 -9.34 14.89
C GLU A 73 -10.52 -10.08 13.56
N VAL A 74 -11.56 -10.72 13.02
CA VAL A 74 -11.48 -11.45 11.75
C VAL A 74 -11.17 -10.50 10.58
N LEU A 75 -11.85 -9.35 10.50
CA LEU A 75 -11.65 -8.38 9.43
C LEU A 75 -10.23 -7.80 9.44
N ARG A 76 -9.68 -7.45 10.62
CA ARG A 76 -8.29 -6.96 10.72
C ARG A 76 -7.31 -8.00 10.19
N SER A 77 -7.41 -9.24 10.64
CA SER A 77 -6.50 -10.30 10.23
C SER A 77 -6.59 -10.56 8.73
N GLN A 78 -7.77 -10.83 8.20
CA GLN A 78 -7.97 -11.16 6.79
C GLN A 78 -7.65 -10.00 5.85
N SER A 79 -8.02 -8.76 6.23
CA SER A 79 -7.75 -7.59 5.40
C SER A 79 -6.26 -7.29 5.29
N ILE A 80 -5.50 -7.46 6.37
CA ILE A 80 -4.03 -7.28 6.31
C ILE A 80 -3.38 -8.35 5.44
N GLU A 81 -3.80 -9.60 5.53
CA GLU A 81 -3.27 -10.68 4.68
C GLU A 81 -3.56 -10.40 3.20
N THR A 82 -4.81 -10.13 2.86
CA THR A 82 -5.20 -9.77 1.49
C THR A 82 -4.43 -8.53 0.98
N LEU A 83 -4.26 -7.51 1.83
CA LEU A 83 -3.50 -6.32 1.46
C LEU A 83 -2.04 -6.64 1.15
N VAL A 84 -1.39 -7.46 1.98
CA VAL A 84 0.00 -7.88 1.74
C VAL A 84 0.11 -8.61 0.40
N GLU A 85 -0.78 -9.58 0.12
CA GLU A 85 -0.82 -10.28 -1.17
C GLU A 85 -0.93 -9.31 -2.36
N MET A 86 -1.79 -8.29 -2.26
CA MET A 86 -1.96 -7.27 -3.30
C MET A 86 -0.73 -6.35 -3.44
N LEU A 87 0.02 -6.14 -2.37
CA LEU A 87 1.21 -5.30 -2.36
C LEU A 87 2.46 -6.02 -2.88
N VAL A 88 2.53 -7.35 -2.79
CA VAL A 88 3.68 -8.12 -3.28
C VAL A 88 4.11 -7.72 -4.68
N PRO A 89 3.25 -7.72 -5.73
CA PRO A 89 3.67 -7.37 -7.08
C PRO A 89 4.10 -5.90 -7.22
N VAL A 90 3.67 -5.03 -6.32
CA VAL A 90 4.10 -3.62 -6.30
C VAL A 90 5.51 -3.50 -5.76
N TYR A 91 5.77 -4.13 -4.62
CA TYR A 91 7.08 -4.08 -3.95
C TYR A 91 8.17 -4.82 -4.76
N GLN A 92 7.84 -5.96 -5.37
CA GLN A 92 8.76 -6.74 -6.20
C GLN A 92 9.30 -5.96 -7.42
N LYS A 93 8.61 -4.92 -7.87
CA LYS A 93 9.13 -4.04 -8.95
C LYS A 93 10.30 -3.17 -8.50
N HIS A 94 10.47 -2.96 -7.21
CA HIS A 94 11.39 -1.97 -6.67
C HIS A 94 12.40 -2.55 -5.67
N LEU A 95 12.07 -3.63 -4.99
CA LEU A 95 12.86 -4.20 -3.90
C LEU A 95 13.00 -5.71 -4.10
N THR A 96 14.19 -6.23 -3.84
CA THR A 96 14.43 -7.66 -3.73
C THR A 96 14.09 -8.15 -2.32
N ILE A 97 14.08 -9.47 -2.11
CA ILE A 97 13.88 -10.05 -0.78
C ILE A 97 15.03 -9.67 0.16
N GLU A 98 16.26 -9.54 -0.35
CA GLU A 98 17.44 -9.12 0.39
C GLU A 98 17.33 -7.65 0.83
N ASP A 99 16.73 -6.80 0.01
CA ASP A 99 16.43 -5.41 0.38
C ASP A 99 15.41 -5.36 1.53
N LEU A 100 14.36 -6.18 1.46
CA LEU A 100 13.36 -6.28 2.53
C LEU A 100 14.01 -6.74 3.85
N GLU A 101 14.89 -7.76 3.82
CA GLU A 101 15.60 -8.22 5.01
C GLU A 101 16.53 -7.14 5.58
N SER A 102 17.19 -6.37 4.73
CA SER A 102 18.04 -5.25 5.15
C SER A 102 17.23 -4.15 5.82
N ILE A 103 16.05 -3.81 5.29
CA ILE A 103 15.10 -2.86 5.88
C ILE A 103 14.59 -3.38 7.22
N ILE A 104 14.23 -4.66 7.32
CA ILE A 104 13.83 -5.30 8.58
C ILE A 104 14.95 -5.16 9.61
N GLY A 105 16.19 -5.45 9.21
CA GLY A 105 17.38 -5.29 10.07
C GLY A 105 17.53 -3.87 10.59
N PHE A 106 17.35 -2.87 9.74
CA PHE A 106 17.37 -1.46 10.14
C PHE A 106 16.28 -1.15 11.17
N TYR A 107 15.01 -1.50 10.91
CA TYR A 107 13.90 -1.21 11.83
C TYR A 107 13.98 -1.99 13.14
N ASN A 108 14.70 -3.09 13.19
CA ASN A 108 15.01 -3.82 14.42
C ASN A 108 16.13 -3.18 15.25
N SER A 109 16.92 -2.26 14.68
CA SER A 109 17.94 -1.49 15.40
C SER A 109 17.31 -0.48 16.37
N PRO A 110 18.07 0.03 17.37
CA PRO A 110 17.56 1.07 18.28
C PRO A 110 17.10 2.34 17.55
N ALA A 111 17.82 2.77 16.51
CA ALA A 111 17.46 3.95 15.72
C ALA A 111 16.22 3.70 14.87
N GLY A 112 16.14 2.54 14.19
CA GLY A 112 14.99 2.16 13.38
C GLY A 112 13.70 2.01 14.20
N LYS A 113 13.77 1.37 15.37
CA LYS A 113 12.62 1.29 16.29
C LYS A 113 12.13 2.67 16.75
N LYS A 114 13.08 3.59 17.03
CA LYS A 114 12.73 4.96 17.39
C LYS A 114 12.08 5.69 16.21
N LEU A 115 12.62 5.53 15.01
CA LEU A 115 12.04 6.13 13.79
C LEU A 115 10.64 5.60 13.53
N GLY A 116 10.42 4.29 13.51
CA GLY A 116 9.10 3.68 13.29
C GLY A 116 8.03 4.25 14.21
N LYS A 117 8.33 4.33 15.51
CA LYS A 117 7.42 4.90 16.52
C LYS A 117 7.21 6.41 16.36
N ALA A 118 8.21 7.15 15.90
CA ALA A 118 8.13 8.60 15.75
C ALA A 118 7.48 9.05 14.41
N THR A 119 7.52 8.21 13.39
CA THR A 119 7.04 8.54 12.04
C THR A 119 5.62 9.10 11.99
N PRO A 120 4.60 8.56 12.66
CA PRO A 120 3.25 9.15 12.64
C PRO A 120 3.22 10.58 13.18
N PHE A 121 3.94 10.85 14.27
CA PHE A 121 4.01 12.18 14.87
C PHE A 121 4.78 13.16 13.97
N ILE A 122 5.93 12.72 13.44
CA ILE A 122 6.73 13.52 12.50
C ILE A 122 5.89 13.88 11.27
N THR A 123 5.12 12.93 10.73
CA THR A 123 4.25 13.17 9.59
C THR A 123 3.19 14.21 9.92
N GLN A 124 2.50 14.07 11.05
CA GLN A 124 1.47 15.01 11.48
C GLN A 124 2.02 16.44 11.68
N GLU A 125 3.14 16.57 12.37
CA GLU A 125 3.79 17.87 12.60
C GLU A 125 4.33 18.47 11.29
N SER A 126 4.91 17.63 10.41
CA SER A 126 5.40 18.06 9.10
C SER A 126 4.27 18.57 8.18
N MET A 127 3.08 17.99 8.26
CA MET A 127 1.91 18.51 7.53
C MET A 127 1.52 19.93 7.99
N GLN A 128 1.59 20.21 9.30
CA GLN A 128 1.33 21.56 9.83
C GLN A 128 2.38 22.56 9.33
N VAL A 129 3.65 22.18 9.37
CA VAL A 129 4.75 23.00 8.82
C VAL A 129 4.55 23.22 7.32
N GLY A 130 4.18 22.19 6.56
CA GLY A 130 3.90 22.29 5.13
C GLY A 130 2.75 23.27 4.81
N GLN A 131 1.69 23.25 5.59
CA GLN A 131 0.58 24.22 5.45
C GLN A 131 1.04 25.67 5.69
N ALA A 132 1.81 25.91 6.76
CA ALA A 132 2.34 27.24 7.07
C ALA A 132 3.29 27.74 5.97
N TRP A 133 4.17 26.85 5.49
CA TRP A 133 5.07 27.15 4.38
C TRP A 133 4.30 27.47 3.09
N GLY A 134 3.27 26.70 2.75
CA GLY A 134 2.43 26.95 1.58
C GLY A 134 1.73 28.30 1.63
N GLN A 135 1.23 28.74 2.80
CA GLN A 135 0.64 30.07 2.99
C GLN A 135 1.69 31.20 2.81
N SER A 136 2.89 31.03 3.37
CA SER A 136 3.99 31.96 3.17
C SER A 136 4.37 32.09 1.70
N LEU A 137 4.53 30.96 1.00
CA LEU A 137 4.87 30.92 -0.42
C LEU A 137 3.82 31.61 -1.29
N ALA A 138 2.52 31.41 -1.00
CA ALA A 138 1.44 32.11 -1.71
C ALA A 138 1.53 33.63 -1.54
N GLY A 139 1.87 34.12 -0.35
CA GLY A 139 2.11 35.53 -0.09
C GLY A 139 3.30 36.10 -0.85
N ASP A 140 4.38 35.34 -0.92
CA ASP A 140 5.60 35.75 -1.65
C ASP A 140 5.36 35.78 -3.18
N ILE A 141 4.60 34.83 -3.70
CA ILE A 141 4.18 34.81 -5.11
C ILE A 141 3.30 36.03 -5.42
N ALA A 142 2.32 36.35 -4.57
CA ALA A 142 1.47 37.54 -4.76
C ALA A 142 2.30 38.83 -4.85
N LYS A 143 3.23 39.05 -3.92
CA LYS A 143 4.15 40.18 -3.93
C LYS A 143 5.05 40.23 -5.18
N ALA A 144 5.51 39.06 -5.64
CA ALA A 144 6.33 38.98 -6.84
C ALA A 144 5.52 39.37 -8.09
N ILE A 145 4.26 38.94 -8.17
CA ILE A 145 3.36 39.30 -9.29
C ILE A 145 3.09 40.81 -9.30
N GLU A 146 2.78 41.45 -8.15
CA GLU A 146 2.61 42.91 -8.05
C GLU A 146 3.82 43.64 -8.60
N LYS A 147 5.03 43.25 -8.19
CA LYS A 147 6.28 43.89 -8.61
C LYS A 147 6.59 43.75 -10.11
N ILE A 148 6.06 42.75 -10.79
CA ILE A 148 6.25 42.57 -12.25
C ILE A 148 5.17 43.33 -13.03
N ALA A 149 4.03 43.66 -12.41
CA ALA A 149 2.94 44.37 -13.03
C ALA A 149 3.07 45.92 -12.97
N GLU A 150 4.04 46.42 -12.21
CA GLU A 150 4.48 47.84 -12.21
C GLU A 150 5.54 48.09 -13.29
#